data_28da78e2060a8c0bfa34d1fd71797937
#
_entry.id   28da78e2060a8c0bfa34d1fd71797937
#
_cell.length_a   1.000
_cell.length_b   1.000
_cell.length_c   1.000
_cell.angle_alpha   90.00
_cell.angle_beta   90.00
_cell.angle_gamma   90.00
#
_symmetry.space_group_name_H-M   'P 1'
#
loop_
_entity.id
_entity.type
_entity.pdbx_description
1 polymer ?
#
loop_
_entity_poly.entity_id
_entity_poly.type
_entity_poly.pdbx_seq_one_letter_code
_entity_poly.pdbx_strand_id
1 'polypeptide(L)'
;MVRCRKPLPNTAACYNLHGVDKRVRRAHRTDARPADQQQAGGSLASNGAAASRQARFRLHFPQLALRRRLGQLSCMSKPALKLRTWPLSFLYFFLPFSVLKPLAKVGWRPTSRVGLYKTIPTRLLSRAWGRLNQVELPTWMRKPVYNLYIWTFGVNMKEAAVEDLQHYRNLSEFFRRKLKPQARPVCDSHCVISPSDGKILHFGRVKNCQVEQVKGVTYSLETFLGPQTWSENLEISNTDNTETTFQEHLVTKEGNDLYHCVIYLAPGDYHCFHSPTDWRVSHRRHFPGSLMSVNPGVARWIKELFCHNERVVLAGDWTHGFFSLTAVGATNVGSIRIYFDNDLHTNSPRYMKGSYNDFSFITNNNKGGVTMQKGEHLGEFNLGSTIVLIFEAPKDFTFNLKPGQKIRFGEALGSI
;
A
#
# COMPACT_ATOMS: atom_id res chain seq x y z
N MET A 1 36.77 -18.01 44.04
CA MET A 1 38.24 -17.74 43.93
C MET A 1 38.63 -17.76 42.48
N VAL A 2 39.48 -16.78 42.09
CA VAL A 2 40.17 -16.48 40.81
C VAL A 2 39.37 -15.51 39.95
N ARG A 3 39.54 -14.28 40.12
CA ARG A 3 40.34 -13.08 39.73
C ARG A 3 40.36 -12.80 38.23
N CYS A 4 39.79 -11.65 37.98
CA CYS A 4 40.02 -10.58 36.98
C CYS A 4 41.26 -10.62 36.13
N ARG A 5 41.12 -10.16 34.86
CA ARG A 5 41.99 -9.11 34.27
C ARG A 5 41.33 -8.45 33.07
N LYS A 6 41.09 -7.14 33.19
CA LYS A 6 41.09 -6.16 32.09
C LYS A 6 42.50 -5.88 31.64
N PRO A 7 42.72 -5.37 30.43
CA PRO A 7 43.32 -4.07 30.34
C PRO A 7 42.66 -3.06 29.40
N LEU A 8 42.91 -1.82 29.74
CA LEU A 8 42.63 -0.53 29.13
C LEU A 8 43.72 -0.16 28.07
N PRO A 9 43.74 1.08 27.56
CA PRO A 9 43.47 1.46 26.19
C PRO A 9 44.74 2.03 25.49
N ASN A 10 44.65 2.35 24.20
CA ASN A 10 45.62 3.24 23.61
C ASN A 10 45.02 4.29 22.69
N THR A 11 45.39 5.47 23.03
CA THR A 11 45.23 6.84 22.58
C THR A 11 45.95 7.17 21.27
N ALA A 12 45.45 8.26 20.66
CA ALA A 12 46.16 9.27 19.83
C ALA A 12 46.37 8.91 18.34
N ALA A 13 46.20 9.81 17.39
CA ALA A 13 46.43 11.25 17.40
C ALA A 13 45.73 11.93 16.19
N CYS A 14 45.43 13.17 16.40
CA CYS A 14 45.10 14.23 15.45
C CYS A 14 46.07 14.38 14.28
N TYR A 15 45.57 14.86 13.15
CA TYR A 15 46.18 15.98 12.44
C TYR A 15 45.15 16.80 11.68
N ASN A 16 45.09 18.05 12.02
CA ASN A 16 44.56 19.21 11.32
C ASN A 16 45.38 19.54 10.07
N LEU A 17 44.78 20.22 9.10
CA LEU A 17 45.15 21.54 8.62
C LEU A 17 44.43 21.89 7.30
N HIS A 18 43.73 23.00 7.34
CA HIS A 18 43.80 24.22 6.48
C HIS A 18 43.58 24.00 4.98
N GLY A 19 42.84 24.81 4.29
CA GLY A 19 42.28 26.13 4.48
C GLY A 19 41.77 26.70 3.17
N VAL A 20 40.85 27.65 3.27
CA VAL A 20 40.80 28.94 2.51
C VAL A 20 40.75 28.83 0.97
N ASP A 21 39.90 29.44 0.18
CA ASP A 21 39.41 30.80 0.17
C ASP A 21 38.31 31.01 -0.91
N LYS A 22 37.38 31.93 -0.62
CA LYS A 22 36.54 32.81 -1.35
C LYS A 22 36.78 33.05 -2.86
N ARG A 23 35.68 33.25 -3.61
CA ARG A 23 35.24 34.52 -4.27
C ARG A 23 33.96 34.32 -5.04
N VAL A 24 32.90 34.86 -4.59
CA VAL A 24 32.08 36.03 -5.04
C VAL A 24 32.40 36.60 -6.43
N ARG A 25 31.43 36.59 -7.32
CA ARG A 25 31.10 37.73 -8.20
C ARG A 25 29.65 37.67 -8.70
N ARG A 26 28.95 38.74 -8.35
CA ARG A 26 27.73 39.27 -8.94
C ARG A 26 28.02 39.94 -10.29
N ALA A 27 27.03 39.99 -11.17
CA ALA A 27 26.58 41.18 -11.93
C ALA A 27 25.52 40.73 -12.94
N HIS A 28 24.32 41.24 -12.80
CA HIS A 28 23.64 42.35 -13.48
C HIS A 28 23.22 42.04 -14.92
N ARG A 29 21.87 41.89 -15.11
CA ARG A 29 20.92 42.90 -15.65
C ARG A 29 21.17 43.27 -17.11
N THR A 30 20.20 43.08 -17.98
CA THR A 30 19.39 44.16 -18.53
C THR A 30 18.28 43.62 -19.44
N ASP A 31 17.17 44.27 -19.30
CA ASP A 31 15.94 44.39 -20.06
C ASP A 31 16.15 44.65 -21.55
N ALA A 32 15.17 44.23 -22.37
CA ALA A 32 14.46 45.12 -23.29
C ALA A 32 13.47 44.34 -24.18
N ARG A 33 12.21 44.68 -24.07
CA ARG A 33 11.25 44.75 -25.20
C ARG A 33 11.46 46.14 -25.85
N PRO A 34 10.94 46.49 -27.04
CA PRO A 34 9.54 46.31 -27.50
C PRO A 34 9.35 46.10 -29.04
N ALA A 35 8.14 45.70 -29.37
CA ALA A 35 7.08 46.35 -30.20
C ALA A 35 7.28 46.51 -31.72
N ASP A 36 6.23 46.13 -32.38
CA ASP A 36 5.40 46.82 -33.37
C ASP A 36 5.56 46.55 -34.87
N GLN A 37 4.37 46.44 -35.41
CA GLN A 37 3.77 46.98 -36.63
C GLN A 37 3.88 46.10 -37.89
N GLN A 38 2.75 45.60 -38.32
CA GLN A 38 1.68 46.23 -39.13
C GLN A 38 1.79 46.02 -40.65
N GLN A 39 0.64 45.61 -41.17
CA GLN A 39 0.00 45.97 -42.43
C GLN A 39 0.41 45.13 -43.67
N ALA A 40 -0.44 44.75 -44.51
CA ALA A 40 -1.78 44.99 -45.00
C ALA A 40 -1.85 44.51 -46.46
N GLY A 41 -3.04 44.26 -46.91
CA GLY A 41 -3.45 44.38 -48.29
C GLY A 41 -3.37 43.09 -49.11
N GLY A 42 -4.37 42.65 -49.64
CA GLY A 42 -5.47 43.09 -50.42
C GLY A 42 -5.67 42.15 -51.57
N SER A 43 -6.82 41.64 -51.76
CA SER A 43 -7.80 41.96 -52.75
C SER A 43 -7.92 41.01 -53.94
N LEU A 44 -9.14 40.56 -54.08
CA LEU A 44 -9.99 40.46 -55.29
C LEU A 44 -9.94 39.27 -56.24
N ALA A 45 -11.06 38.62 -56.27
CA ALA A 45 -11.97 38.36 -57.37
C ALA A 45 -11.58 37.19 -58.33
N SER A 46 -12.42 36.38 -58.81
CA SER A 46 -13.84 36.32 -59.11
C SER A 46 -14.17 35.03 -59.88
N ASN A 47 -15.44 34.67 -59.86
CA ASN A 47 -16.17 33.88 -60.86
C ASN A 47 -15.81 32.37 -60.98
N GLY A 48 -16.69 31.45 -60.83
CA GLY A 48 -18.05 31.35 -61.28
C GLY A 48 -18.22 29.95 -61.86
N ALA A 49 -19.30 29.33 -61.54
CA ALA A 49 -20.07 28.38 -62.31
C ALA A 49 -20.51 27.13 -61.54
N ALA A 50 -21.77 27.04 -61.49
CA ALA A 50 -22.57 25.96 -60.99
C ALA A 50 -22.45 24.68 -61.83
N ALA A 51 -22.42 23.52 -61.16
CA ALA A 51 -22.97 22.30 -61.72
C ALA A 51 -23.32 21.33 -60.60
N SER A 52 -24.59 21.02 -60.53
CA SER A 52 -25.24 19.95 -59.82
C SER A 52 -24.58 18.59 -60.04
N ARG A 53 -24.41 17.75 -59.02
CA ARG A 53 -24.71 16.27 -59.10
C ARG A 53 -24.53 15.57 -57.79
N GLN A 54 -25.63 15.03 -57.36
CA GLN A 54 -25.84 13.75 -56.68
C GLN A 54 -24.87 13.30 -55.57
N ALA A 55 -25.39 13.34 -54.36
CA ALA A 55 -24.92 12.66 -53.19
C ALA A 55 -24.84 11.12 -53.43
N ARG A 56 -23.65 10.56 -53.38
CA ARG A 56 -23.43 9.16 -53.08
C ARG A 56 -22.70 9.09 -51.75
N PHE A 57 -23.40 8.71 -50.70
CA PHE A 57 -22.82 8.32 -49.43
C PHE A 57 -21.89 7.12 -49.63
N ARG A 58 -20.58 7.34 -49.60
CA ARG A 58 -19.59 6.30 -49.40
C ARG A 58 -19.09 6.39 -47.97
N LEU A 59 -19.47 5.43 -47.13
CA LEU A 59 -18.87 5.15 -45.86
C LEU A 59 -17.38 4.80 -46.07
N HIS A 60 -16.51 5.74 -45.82
CA HIS A 60 -15.08 5.49 -45.77
C HIS A 60 -14.71 5.09 -44.33
N PHE A 61 -14.50 3.79 -44.13
CA PHE A 61 -13.83 3.29 -42.95
C PHE A 61 -12.39 3.79 -42.91
N PRO A 62 -11.89 4.38 -41.84
CA PRO A 62 -10.52 4.87 -41.75
C PRO A 62 -9.55 3.73 -41.44
N GLN A 63 -9.33 2.81 -42.39
CA GLN A 63 -8.29 1.77 -42.22
C GLN A 63 -6.85 2.31 -42.37
N LEU A 64 -6.66 3.46 -42.97
CA LEU A 64 -5.32 4.02 -43.19
C LEU A 64 -4.67 4.68 -41.94
N ALA A 65 -5.47 5.13 -40.98
CA ALA A 65 -4.93 5.70 -39.74
C ALA A 65 -4.38 4.64 -38.78
N LEU A 66 -4.87 3.41 -38.87
CA LEU A 66 -4.40 2.30 -38.02
C LEU A 66 -3.03 1.77 -38.47
N ARG A 67 -2.76 1.77 -39.80
CA ARG A 67 -1.46 1.30 -40.34
C ARG A 67 -0.30 2.27 -40.05
N ARG A 68 -0.53 3.58 -40.02
CA ARG A 68 0.54 4.57 -39.69
C ARG A 68 0.93 4.55 -38.22
N ARG A 69 0.01 4.21 -37.30
CA ARG A 69 0.34 4.12 -35.85
C ARG A 69 1.00 2.81 -35.46
N LEU A 70 0.79 1.74 -36.23
CA LEU A 70 1.51 0.48 -36.03
C LEU A 70 2.96 0.53 -36.55
N GLY A 71 3.25 1.36 -37.57
CA GLY A 71 4.61 1.55 -38.09
C GLY A 71 5.54 2.35 -37.18
N GLN A 72 5.02 3.24 -36.34
CA GLN A 72 5.84 4.03 -35.40
C GLN A 72 6.17 3.30 -34.08
N LEU A 73 5.50 2.18 -33.79
CA LEU A 73 5.81 1.33 -32.64
C LEU A 73 6.88 0.26 -32.93
N SER A 74 7.36 0.21 -34.18
CA SER A 74 8.30 -0.83 -34.63
C SER A 74 9.78 -0.49 -34.44
N CYS A 75 10.11 0.73 -33.94
CA CYS A 75 11.50 1.17 -33.82
C CYS A 75 12.10 1.18 -32.42
N MET A 76 11.38 0.71 -31.41
CA MET A 76 11.95 0.62 -30.05
C MET A 76 11.59 -0.69 -29.37
N SER A 77 12.59 -1.51 -29.21
CA SER A 77 12.72 -2.57 -28.19
C SER A 77 12.84 -4.01 -28.70
N LYS A 78 13.82 -4.65 -28.13
CA LYS A 78 14.23 -6.06 -28.29
C LYS A 78 13.05 -7.04 -28.18
N PRO A 79 12.96 -8.10 -29.00
CA PRO A 79 11.80 -9.00 -29.08
C PRO A 79 11.45 -9.72 -27.78
N ALA A 80 12.41 -9.87 -26.85
CA ALA A 80 12.17 -10.52 -25.55
C ALA A 80 11.27 -9.74 -24.57
N LEU A 81 11.16 -8.41 -24.72
CA LEU A 81 10.30 -7.58 -23.85
C LEU A 81 8.81 -7.57 -24.28
N LYS A 82 8.52 -7.83 -25.55
CA LYS A 82 7.13 -7.82 -26.05
C LYS A 82 6.34 -9.06 -25.64
N LEU A 83 6.97 -10.21 -25.49
CA LEU A 83 6.33 -11.43 -25.00
C LEU A 83 5.99 -11.38 -23.51
N ARG A 84 6.76 -10.62 -22.72
CA ARG A 84 6.54 -10.49 -21.26
C ARG A 84 5.37 -9.56 -20.90
N THR A 85 4.99 -8.63 -21.77
CA THR A 85 3.91 -7.67 -21.51
C THR A 85 2.54 -8.16 -21.95
N TRP A 86 2.48 -9.18 -22.83
CA TRP A 86 1.22 -9.68 -23.38
C TRP A 86 0.33 -10.39 -22.34
N PRO A 87 0.83 -11.29 -21.49
CA PRO A 87 0.02 -11.87 -20.42
C PRO A 87 -0.35 -10.85 -19.34
N LEU A 88 0.55 -9.89 -19.04
CA LEU A 88 0.22 -8.77 -18.14
C LEU A 88 -0.90 -7.90 -18.71
N SER A 89 -0.94 -7.69 -20.03
CA SER A 89 -2.03 -6.97 -20.68
C SER A 89 -3.33 -7.77 -20.65
N PHE A 90 -3.27 -9.09 -20.75
CA PHE A 90 -4.43 -9.97 -20.64
C PHE A 90 -4.96 -10.03 -19.21
N LEU A 91 -4.07 -10.14 -18.21
CA LEU A 91 -4.44 -10.04 -16.78
C LEU A 91 -4.95 -8.65 -16.40
N TYR A 92 -4.40 -7.60 -16.99
CA TYR A 92 -4.90 -6.23 -16.87
C TYR A 92 -6.34 -6.08 -17.38
N PHE A 93 -6.77 -6.90 -18.32
CA PHE A 93 -8.14 -6.89 -18.84
C PHE A 93 -9.15 -7.46 -17.85
N PHE A 94 -8.75 -8.41 -17.01
CA PHE A 94 -9.57 -8.98 -15.93
C PHE A 94 -9.49 -8.19 -14.61
N LEU A 95 -8.58 -7.24 -14.49
CA LEU A 95 -8.53 -6.33 -13.34
C LEU A 95 -9.40 -5.10 -13.64
N PRO A 96 -10.18 -4.59 -12.67
CA PRO A 96 -11.06 -3.41 -12.86
C PRO A 96 -10.32 -2.16 -13.35
N PHE A 97 -8.99 -2.18 -13.33
CA PHE A 97 -8.11 -1.13 -13.85
C PHE A 97 -8.01 -1.08 -15.38
N SER A 98 -8.21 -2.19 -16.07
CA SER A 98 -8.14 -2.19 -17.53
C SER A 98 -9.29 -1.42 -18.16
N VAL A 99 -10.42 -1.37 -17.48
CA VAL A 99 -11.59 -0.59 -17.89
C VAL A 99 -11.31 0.93 -17.84
N LEU A 100 -10.40 1.36 -16.96
CA LEU A 100 -10.07 2.77 -16.79
C LEU A 100 -8.96 3.28 -17.75
N LYS A 101 -8.12 2.39 -18.28
CA LYS A 101 -7.06 2.75 -19.24
C LYS A 101 -7.57 3.34 -20.58
N PRO A 102 -8.60 2.78 -21.23
CA PRO A 102 -9.18 3.41 -22.42
C PRO A 102 -9.82 4.76 -22.14
N LEU A 103 -10.49 4.89 -20.98
CA LEU A 103 -11.09 6.15 -20.51
C LEU A 103 -10.05 7.25 -20.22
N ALA A 104 -8.80 6.86 -19.92
CA ALA A 104 -7.70 7.79 -19.75
C ALA A 104 -7.33 8.56 -21.03
N LYS A 105 -7.65 8.02 -22.19
CA LYS A 105 -7.40 8.66 -23.51
C LYS A 105 -8.51 9.62 -23.95
N VAL A 106 -9.65 9.61 -23.28
CA VAL A 106 -10.85 10.38 -23.67
C VAL A 106 -10.96 11.73 -22.94
N GLY A 107 -9.88 12.25 -22.36
CA GLY A 107 -9.87 13.61 -21.79
C GLY A 107 -10.78 13.85 -20.58
N TRP A 108 -11.31 12.81 -19.94
CA TRP A 108 -12.17 12.95 -18.76
C TRP A 108 -11.40 13.49 -17.57
N ARG A 109 -12.02 14.43 -16.85
CA ARG A 109 -11.42 15.03 -15.65
C ARG A 109 -11.16 13.98 -14.57
N PRO A 110 -10.07 14.10 -13.79
CA PRO A 110 -9.71 13.11 -12.75
C PRO A 110 -10.83 12.83 -11.73
N THR A 111 -11.61 13.83 -11.37
CA THR A 111 -12.75 13.75 -10.44
C THR A 111 -13.86 12.80 -10.93
N SER A 112 -14.17 12.81 -12.23
CA SER A 112 -15.19 11.94 -12.83
C SER A 112 -14.76 10.47 -12.81
N ARG A 113 -13.47 10.20 -12.96
CA ARG A 113 -12.91 8.83 -12.94
C ARG A 113 -12.98 8.20 -11.56
N VAL A 114 -12.70 8.97 -10.51
CA VAL A 114 -12.80 8.51 -9.12
C VAL A 114 -14.25 8.24 -8.77
N GLY A 115 -15.18 9.11 -9.21
CA GLY A 115 -16.62 8.89 -9.03
C GLY A 115 -17.08 7.58 -9.67
N LEU A 116 -16.73 7.36 -10.94
CA LEU A 116 -17.09 6.12 -11.65
C LEU A 116 -16.45 4.88 -11.00
N TYR A 117 -15.20 4.97 -10.54
CA TYR A 117 -14.53 3.86 -9.87
C TYR A 117 -15.22 3.48 -8.53
N LYS A 118 -15.71 4.47 -7.78
CA LYS A 118 -16.46 4.26 -6.54
C LYS A 118 -17.83 3.57 -6.75
N THR A 119 -18.40 3.63 -7.96
CA THR A 119 -19.68 2.93 -8.29
C THR A 119 -19.49 1.45 -8.64
N ILE A 120 -18.27 1.01 -8.93
CA ILE A 120 -17.99 -0.40 -9.23
C ILE A 120 -18.25 -1.24 -7.98
N PRO A 121 -19.01 -2.33 -8.07
CA PRO A 121 -19.30 -3.21 -6.94
C PRO A 121 -18.08 -4.09 -6.60
N THR A 122 -16.99 -3.47 -6.12
CA THR A 122 -15.69 -4.12 -5.87
C THR A 122 -15.80 -5.28 -4.89
N ARG A 123 -16.68 -5.21 -3.89
CA ARG A 123 -16.93 -6.32 -2.94
C ARG A 123 -17.54 -7.54 -3.62
N LEU A 124 -18.55 -7.34 -4.48
CA LEU A 124 -19.17 -8.44 -5.23
C LEU A 124 -18.13 -9.12 -6.12
N LEU A 125 -17.36 -8.32 -6.87
CA LEU A 125 -16.28 -8.82 -7.73
C LEU A 125 -15.21 -9.56 -6.91
N SER A 126 -14.82 -9.03 -5.76
CA SER A 126 -13.84 -9.67 -4.87
C SER A 126 -14.35 -10.99 -4.29
N ARG A 127 -15.65 -11.09 -3.93
CA ARG A 127 -16.25 -12.37 -3.50
C ARG A 127 -16.30 -13.39 -4.63
N ALA A 128 -16.71 -12.97 -5.83
CA ALA A 128 -16.72 -13.85 -7.00
C ALA A 128 -15.31 -14.37 -7.32
N TRP A 129 -14.33 -13.46 -7.28
CA TRP A 129 -12.92 -13.80 -7.47
C TRP A 129 -12.40 -14.73 -6.37
N GLY A 130 -12.71 -14.45 -5.11
CA GLY A 130 -12.34 -15.30 -3.98
C GLY A 130 -12.90 -16.73 -4.12
N ARG A 131 -14.17 -16.88 -4.53
CA ARG A 131 -14.80 -18.19 -4.80
C ARG A 131 -14.11 -18.91 -5.95
N LEU A 132 -13.82 -18.20 -7.05
CA LEU A 132 -13.11 -18.75 -8.19
C LEU A 132 -11.75 -19.31 -7.80
N ASN A 133 -10.99 -18.57 -6.97
CA ASN A 133 -9.68 -18.99 -6.51
C ASN A 133 -9.71 -20.16 -5.49
N GLN A 134 -10.86 -20.46 -4.91
CA GLN A 134 -11.08 -21.62 -4.03
C GLN A 134 -11.48 -22.87 -4.80
N VAL A 135 -11.81 -22.77 -6.09
CA VAL A 135 -12.12 -23.94 -6.92
C VAL A 135 -10.89 -24.83 -7.03
N GLU A 136 -11.06 -26.10 -6.74
CA GLU A 136 -9.98 -27.09 -6.85
C GLU A 136 -9.59 -27.30 -8.32
N LEU A 137 -8.30 -27.10 -8.60
CA LEU A 137 -7.76 -27.33 -9.91
C LEU A 137 -7.48 -28.82 -10.13
N PRO A 138 -7.86 -29.38 -11.27
CA PRO A 138 -7.39 -30.72 -11.67
C PRO A 138 -5.86 -30.78 -11.62
N THR A 139 -5.30 -31.92 -11.23
CA THR A 139 -3.85 -32.07 -11.02
C THR A 139 -3.02 -31.67 -12.24
N TRP A 140 -3.50 -31.98 -13.45
CA TRP A 140 -2.84 -31.64 -14.71
C TRP A 140 -2.80 -30.12 -14.98
N MET A 141 -3.77 -29.35 -14.43
CA MET A 141 -3.82 -27.89 -14.59
C MET A 141 -3.00 -27.15 -13.56
N ARG A 142 -2.68 -27.75 -12.41
CA ARG A 142 -2.01 -27.04 -11.30
C ARG A 142 -0.66 -26.48 -11.73
N LYS A 143 0.22 -27.29 -12.31
CA LYS A 143 1.55 -26.85 -12.76
C LYS A 143 1.49 -25.70 -13.79
N PRO A 144 0.74 -25.80 -14.91
CA PRO A 144 0.70 -24.71 -15.87
C PRO A 144 0.10 -23.40 -15.31
N VAL A 145 -0.97 -23.48 -14.49
CA VAL A 145 -1.61 -22.31 -13.90
C VAL A 145 -0.66 -21.62 -12.90
N TYR A 146 -0.05 -22.40 -11.99
CA TYR A 146 0.86 -21.82 -11.01
C TYR A 146 2.16 -21.34 -11.62
N ASN A 147 2.71 -21.99 -12.62
CA ASN A 147 3.88 -21.51 -13.35
C ASN A 147 3.60 -20.18 -14.07
N LEU A 148 2.41 -20.03 -14.65
CA LEU A 148 1.99 -18.76 -15.24
C LEU A 148 1.91 -17.65 -14.17
N TYR A 149 1.37 -17.97 -13.00
CA TYR A 149 1.30 -17.04 -11.87
C TYR A 149 2.71 -16.66 -11.37
N ILE A 150 3.57 -17.66 -11.14
CA ILE A 150 4.96 -17.50 -10.72
C ILE A 150 5.71 -16.57 -11.67
N TRP A 151 5.61 -16.86 -12.97
CA TRP A 151 6.26 -16.07 -13.99
C TRP A 151 5.72 -14.64 -14.07
N THR A 152 4.40 -14.46 -13.95
CA THR A 152 3.74 -13.16 -14.05
C THR A 152 4.10 -12.25 -12.89
N PHE A 153 4.12 -12.77 -11.67
CA PHE A 153 4.31 -12.00 -10.43
C PHE A 153 5.71 -12.14 -9.81
N GLY A 154 6.57 -12.97 -10.38
CA GLY A 154 7.94 -13.14 -9.92
C GLY A 154 8.05 -13.85 -8.58
N VAL A 155 7.17 -14.85 -8.33
CA VAL A 155 7.15 -15.60 -7.07
C VAL A 155 8.41 -16.48 -6.94
N ASN A 156 9.07 -16.45 -5.77
CA ASN A 156 10.20 -17.32 -5.47
C ASN A 156 9.73 -18.60 -4.74
N MET A 157 9.62 -19.69 -5.47
CA MET A 157 9.18 -20.98 -4.90
C MET A 157 10.24 -21.67 -4.03
N LYS A 158 11.52 -21.34 -4.18
CA LYS A 158 12.59 -21.91 -3.35
C LYS A 158 12.46 -21.53 -1.87
N GLU A 159 11.77 -20.42 -1.59
CA GLU A 159 11.47 -19.94 -0.24
C GLU A 159 10.21 -20.59 0.35
N ALA A 160 9.35 -21.21 -0.47
CA ALA A 160 8.12 -21.84 -0.03
C ALA A 160 8.41 -23.09 0.81
N ALA A 161 7.62 -23.32 1.86
CA ALA A 161 7.72 -24.52 2.70
C ALA A 161 7.48 -25.79 1.90
N VAL A 162 6.58 -25.72 0.91
CA VAL A 162 6.31 -26.81 -0.05
C VAL A 162 6.55 -26.27 -1.46
N GLU A 163 7.57 -26.79 -2.14
CA GLU A 163 7.96 -26.36 -3.49
C GLU A 163 7.13 -27.06 -4.58
N ASP A 164 6.56 -28.23 -4.29
CA ASP A 164 5.75 -28.96 -5.27
C ASP A 164 4.42 -28.26 -5.54
N LEU A 165 4.26 -27.78 -6.77
CA LEU A 165 3.07 -27.08 -7.23
C LEU A 165 1.81 -27.96 -7.22
N GLN A 166 1.96 -29.29 -7.27
CA GLN A 166 0.82 -30.22 -7.23
C GLN A 166 0.19 -30.30 -5.83
N HIS A 167 0.93 -29.94 -4.80
CA HIS A 167 0.43 -29.92 -3.43
C HIS A 167 -0.75 -28.95 -3.23
N TYR A 168 -0.69 -27.80 -3.89
CA TYR A 168 -1.71 -26.77 -3.74
C TYR A 168 -2.96 -27.12 -4.55
N ARG A 169 -4.09 -27.36 -3.87
CA ARG A 169 -5.33 -27.76 -4.53
C ARG A 169 -5.96 -26.63 -5.35
N ASN A 170 -5.83 -25.39 -4.90
CA ASN A 170 -6.43 -24.22 -5.50
C ASN A 170 -5.49 -23.01 -5.40
N LEU A 171 -5.80 -21.94 -6.17
CA LEU A 171 -4.98 -20.74 -6.21
C LEU A 171 -4.94 -20.00 -4.87
N SER A 172 -5.99 -20.11 -4.07
CA SER A 172 -6.06 -19.51 -2.74
C SER A 172 -5.05 -20.15 -1.77
N GLU A 173 -4.91 -21.48 -1.79
CA GLU A 173 -3.86 -22.17 -1.00
C GLU A 173 -2.46 -21.78 -1.48
N PHE A 174 -2.25 -21.75 -2.79
CA PHE A 174 -0.97 -21.34 -3.37
C PHE A 174 -0.60 -19.90 -2.99
N PHE A 175 -1.55 -19.02 -2.97
CA PHE A 175 -1.36 -17.62 -2.62
C PHE A 175 -0.94 -17.45 -1.15
N ARG A 176 -1.55 -18.23 -0.24
CA ARG A 176 -1.26 -18.25 1.19
C ARG A 176 -0.15 -19.23 1.57
N ARG A 177 0.69 -19.64 0.61
CA ARG A 177 1.81 -20.54 0.84
C ARG A 177 2.64 -20.09 2.03
N LYS A 178 3.01 -21.03 2.89
CA LYS A 178 3.94 -20.76 4.00
C LYS A 178 5.37 -20.75 3.47
N LEU A 179 6.24 -20.04 4.16
CA LEU A 179 7.66 -20.00 3.86
C LEU A 179 8.44 -20.96 4.76
N LYS A 180 9.63 -21.36 4.33
CA LYS A 180 10.60 -22.08 5.16
C LYS A 180 11.01 -21.17 6.32
N PRO A 181 11.20 -21.68 7.54
CA PRO A 181 11.61 -20.85 8.69
C PRO A 181 12.88 -20.03 8.41
N GLN A 182 13.84 -20.62 7.69
CA GLN A 182 15.11 -19.97 7.38
C GLN A 182 15.01 -18.89 6.27
N ALA A 183 13.89 -18.85 5.53
CA ALA A 183 13.71 -17.90 4.43
C ALA A 183 13.51 -16.44 4.91
N ARG A 184 13.09 -16.29 6.16
CA ARG A 184 12.81 -15.01 6.78
C ARG A 184 13.32 -14.99 8.22
N PRO A 185 14.63 -14.80 8.43
CA PRO A 185 15.16 -14.66 9.78
C PRO A 185 14.59 -13.39 10.41
N VAL A 186 14.19 -13.49 11.66
CA VAL A 186 13.71 -12.36 12.46
C VAL A 186 14.90 -11.59 12.99
N CYS A 187 14.91 -10.28 12.79
CA CYS A 187 15.94 -9.39 13.32
C CYS A 187 15.78 -9.23 14.82
N ASP A 188 16.76 -9.68 15.60
CA ASP A 188 16.71 -9.61 17.07
C ASP A 188 17.18 -8.26 17.60
N SER A 189 18.06 -7.56 16.88
CA SER A 189 18.72 -6.32 17.31
C SER A 189 17.81 -5.08 17.27
N HIS A 190 16.64 -5.16 16.64
CA HIS A 190 15.72 -4.02 16.49
C HIS A 190 14.39 -4.30 17.19
N CYS A 191 13.83 -3.28 17.82
CA CYS A 191 12.57 -3.40 18.58
C CYS A 191 11.35 -3.60 17.69
N VAL A 192 11.37 -3.06 16.45
CA VAL A 192 10.28 -3.20 15.48
C VAL A 192 10.79 -3.77 14.16
N ILE A 193 10.16 -4.84 13.70
CA ILE A 193 10.46 -5.52 12.44
C ILE A 193 9.30 -5.41 11.45
N SER A 194 9.57 -5.68 10.17
CA SER A 194 8.50 -5.76 9.18
C SER A 194 7.59 -6.94 9.44
N PRO A 195 6.27 -6.72 9.56
CA PRO A 195 5.30 -7.79 9.76
C PRO A 195 5.06 -8.63 8.50
N SER A 196 5.48 -8.18 7.33
CA SER A 196 5.19 -8.83 6.05
C SER A 196 6.23 -8.51 4.99
N ASP A 197 6.24 -9.28 3.92
CA ASP A 197 6.90 -8.87 2.68
C ASP A 197 6.14 -7.74 2.03
N GLY A 198 6.83 -6.80 1.38
CA GLY A 198 6.14 -5.74 0.67
C GLY A 198 7.02 -4.59 0.20
N LYS A 199 6.36 -3.49 -0.07
CA LYS A 199 6.99 -2.22 -0.44
C LYS A 199 6.58 -1.13 0.53
N ILE A 200 7.55 -0.45 1.11
CA ILE A 200 7.32 0.71 1.97
C ILE A 200 6.72 1.85 1.13
N LEU A 201 5.50 2.26 1.45
CA LEU A 201 4.84 3.39 0.79
C LEU A 201 5.16 4.70 1.48
N HIS A 202 5.02 4.72 2.79
CA HIS A 202 5.31 5.86 3.64
C HIS A 202 5.65 5.42 5.07
N PHE A 203 6.42 6.23 5.78
CA PHE A 203 6.72 6.07 7.19
C PHE A 203 7.14 7.40 7.79
N GLY A 204 7.00 7.56 9.09
CA GLY A 204 7.42 8.74 9.82
C GLY A 204 6.59 9.01 11.07
N ARG A 205 6.82 10.16 11.69
CA ARG A 205 5.98 10.65 12.79
C ARG A 205 4.61 11.08 12.28
N VAL A 206 3.59 10.80 13.06
CA VAL A 206 2.25 11.34 12.84
C VAL A 206 2.28 12.83 13.18
N LYS A 207 1.73 13.67 12.31
CA LYS A 207 1.66 15.13 12.49
C LYS A 207 0.23 15.59 12.30
N ASN A 208 -0.23 16.49 13.19
CA ASN A 208 -1.56 17.10 13.10
C ASN A 208 -2.70 16.07 12.96
N CYS A 209 -2.64 14.96 13.68
CA CYS A 209 -3.60 13.86 13.60
C CYS A 209 -3.79 13.29 12.16
N GLN A 210 -2.77 13.41 11.31
CA GLN A 210 -2.80 12.97 9.91
C GLN A 210 -1.74 11.90 9.65
N VAL A 211 -2.12 10.89 8.91
CA VAL A 211 -1.24 9.82 8.45
C VAL A 211 -1.13 9.89 6.93
N GLU A 212 0.08 9.80 6.39
CA GLU A 212 0.27 9.74 4.95
C GLU A 212 0.02 8.32 4.41
N GLN A 213 -0.91 8.23 3.47
CA GLN A 213 -1.23 7.00 2.74
C GLN A 213 -0.15 6.66 1.71
N VAL A 214 0.18 7.65 0.89
CA VAL A 214 1.27 7.69 -0.09
C VAL A 214 1.71 9.14 -0.16
N LYS A 215 2.95 9.42 -0.48
CA LYS A 215 3.51 10.77 -0.51
C LYS A 215 2.52 11.82 -1.04
N GLY A 216 2.15 12.75 -0.18
CA GLY A 216 1.24 13.87 -0.48
C GLY A 216 -0.26 13.55 -0.42
N VAL A 217 -0.67 12.35 0.02
CA VAL A 217 -2.08 12.01 0.27
C VAL A 217 -2.22 11.51 1.70
N THR A 218 -2.95 12.28 2.51
CA THR A 218 -3.16 12.01 3.93
C THR A 218 -4.58 11.55 4.22
N TYR A 219 -4.77 10.94 5.37
CA TYR A 219 -6.07 10.64 5.97
C TYR A 219 -6.03 10.91 7.47
N SER A 220 -7.21 11.18 8.05
CA SER A 220 -7.35 11.43 9.48
C SER A 220 -7.04 10.17 10.29
N LEU A 221 -6.23 10.31 11.32
CA LEU A 221 -5.91 9.25 12.28
C LEU A 221 -7.18 8.72 12.96
N GLU A 222 -8.06 9.61 13.40
CA GLU A 222 -9.34 9.27 14.01
C GLU A 222 -10.27 8.54 13.04
N THR A 223 -10.43 9.02 11.80
CA THR A 223 -11.24 8.32 10.79
C THR A 223 -10.70 6.93 10.49
N PHE A 224 -9.38 6.76 10.59
CA PHE A 224 -8.74 5.47 10.30
C PHE A 224 -8.86 4.47 11.44
N LEU A 225 -8.57 4.87 12.67
CA LEU A 225 -8.66 4.02 13.87
C LEU A 225 -10.08 3.96 14.45
N GLY A 226 -10.90 5.00 14.20
CA GLY A 226 -12.20 5.21 14.82
C GLY A 226 -12.10 5.78 16.25
N PRO A 227 -13.25 6.06 16.90
CA PRO A 227 -13.27 6.65 18.23
C PRO A 227 -12.59 5.74 19.27
N GLN A 228 -11.97 6.33 20.25
CA GLN A 228 -11.28 5.61 21.34
C GLN A 228 -12.27 5.04 22.38
N THR A 229 -13.06 4.06 21.99
CA THR A 229 -14.01 3.39 22.91
C THR A 229 -13.38 2.20 23.64
N TRP A 230 -12.15 1.81 23.26
CA TRP A 230 -11.44 0.66 23.87
C TRP A 230 -10.66 1.02 25.15
N SER A 231 -10.56 2.30 25.50
CA SER A 231 -9.90 2.78 26.72
C SER A 231 -10.95 3.02 27.78
N GLU A 232 -11.35 1.99 28.51
CA GLU A 232 -12.38 2.06 29.58
C GLU A 232 -11.99 2.96 30.78
N ASN A 233 -10.78 3.54 30.79
CA ASN A 233 -10.29 4.38 31.90
C ASN A 233 -10.36 5.89 31.65
N LEU A 234 -10.98 6.31 30.58
CA LEU A 234 -11.33 7.72 30.41
C LEU A 234 -12.74 7.93 30.99
N GLU A 235 -12.86 7.96 32.31
CA GLU A 235 -13.89 8.76 32.94
C GLU A 235 -13.80 10.14 32.28
N ILE A 236 -14.88 10.51 31.59
CA ILE A 236 -15.06 11.85 31.05
C ILE A 236 -15.01 12.80 32.23
N SER A 237 -13.82 13.19 32.63
CA SER A 237 -13.65 14.36 33.50
C SER A 237 -14.03 15.57 32.62
N ASN A 238 -15.30 15.94 32.73
CA ASN A 238 -15.84 17.21 32.23
C ASN A 238 -15.26 18.38 33.02
N THR A 239 -13.95 18.51 33.08
CA THR A 239 -13.30 19.66 33.68
C THR A 239 -12.03 19.96 32.91
N ASP A 240 -12.10 21.07 32.25
CA ASP A 240 -11.10 21.88 31.58
C ASP A 240 -11.07 21.85 30.06
N ASN A 241 -11.32 23.05 29.52
CA ASN A 241 -11.39 23.49 28.15
C ASN A 241 -10.04 23.44 27.38
N THR A 242 -9.27 22.36 27.49
CA THR A 242 -8.16 22.09 26.60
C THR A 242 -8.63 21.03 25.61
N GLU A 243 -8.83 21.42 24.35
CA GLU A 243 -9.05 20.52 23.23
C GLU A 243 -7.80 19.63 23.05
N THR A 244 -7.69 18.57 23.88
CA THR A 244 -6.68 17.54 23.69
C THR A 244 -6.92 16.84 22.35
N THR A 245 -5.92 16.82 21.52
CA THR A 245 -6.05 16.21 20.17
C THR A 245 -6.18 14.69 20.29
N PHE A 246 -6.89 14.05 19.36
CA PHE A 246 -7.01 12.57 19.31
C PHE A 246 -5.63 11.88 19.36
N GLN A 247 -4.60 12.52 18.83
CA GLN A 247 -3.22 12.03 18.89
C GLN A 247 -2.67 12.01 20.32
N GLU A 248 -2.94 13.03 21.12
CA GLU A 248 -2.48 13.11 22.52
C GLU A 248 -3.11 12.04 23.39
N HIS A 249 -4.36 11.65 23.10
CA HIS A 249 -5.01 10.54 23.79
C HIS A 249 -4.38 9.17 23.50
N LEU A 250 -3.69 8.99 22.36
CA LEU A 250 -3.00 7.75 22.04
C LEU A 250 -1.57 7.69 22.59
N VAL A 251 -0.99 8.83 22.94
CA VAL A 251 0.35 8.87 23.56
C VAL A 251 0.19 8.74 25.07
N THR A 252 0.58 7.59 25.58
CA THR A 252 0.39 7.23 27.01
C THR A 252 1.56 7.58 27.88
N LYS A 253 2.75 7.83 27.30
CA LYS A 253 3.98 8.13 28.03
C LYS A 253 4.53 9.49 27.63
N GLU A 254 4.91 10.25 28.64
CA GLU A 254 5.58 11.54 28.44
C GLU A 254 6.89 11.36 27.68
N GLY A 255 7.19 12.28 26.76
CA GLY A 255 8.40 12.21 25.93
C GLY A 255 8.29 11.34 24.69
N ASN A 256 7.17 10.65 24.49
CA ASN A 256 6.91 9.85 23.29
C ASN A 256 6.20 10.65 22.19
N ASP A 257 6.18 10.06 21.00
CA ASP A 257 5.42 10.50 19.84
C ASP A 257 4.76 9.30 19.14
N LEU A 258 3.78 9.57 18.27
CA LEU A 258 3.21 8.54 17.38
C LEU A 258 3.96 8.44 16.08
N TYR A 259 4.22 7.21 15.67
CA TYR A 259 4.87 6.84 14.42
C TYR A 259 3.95 5.98 13.58
N HIS A 260 4.14 6.02 12.26
CA HIS A 260 3.41 5.17 11.34
C HIS A 260 4.31 4.58 10.27
N CYS A 261 3.93 3.41 9.77
CA CYS A 261 4.57 2.76 8.63
C CYS A 261 3.52 2.07 7.77
N VAL A 262 3.56 2.30 6.45
CA VAL A 262 2.62 1.75 5.48
C VAL A 262 3.36 0.82 4.53
N ILE A 263 2.96 -0.46 4.51
CA ILE A 263 3.59 -1.54 3.75
C ILE A 263 2.58 -2.13 2.77
N TYR A 264 2.83 -1.99 1.49
CA TYR A 264 2.01 -2.55 0.41
C TYR A 264 2.51 -3.92 -0.02
N LEU A 265 1.65 -4.92 -0.01
CA LEU A 265 1.94 -6.27 -0.46
C LEU A 265 1.50 -6.43 -1.92
N ALA A 266 2.45 -6.69 -2.81
CA ALA A 266 2.16 -6.95 -4.21
C ALA A 266 1.71 -8.41 -4.42
N PRO A 267 0.98 -8.75 -5.50
CA PRO A 267 0.42 -10.10 -5.69
C PRO A 267 1.42 -11.26 -5.66
N GLY A 268 2.70 -11.01 -5.90
CA GLY A 268 3.76 -12.04 -5.84
C GLY A 268 4.39 -12.20 -4.47
N ASP A 269 4.17 -11.25 -3.56
CA ASP A 269 4.77 -11.23 -2.24
C ASP A 269 4.15 -12.32 -1.32
N TYR A 270 4.76 -12.54 -0.17
CA TYR A 270 4.22 -13.38 0.88
C TYR A 270 3.06 -12.66 1.58
N HIS A 271 1.90 -13.31 1.71
CA HIS A 271 0.66 -12.67 2.17
C HIS A 271 0.18 -13.10 3.55
N CYS A 272 0.99 -13.85 4.30
CA CYS A 272 0.81 -13.91 5.73
C CYS A 272 1.52 -12.74 6.39
N PHE A 273 1.04 -12.35 7.56
CA PHE A 273 1.66 -11.29 8.35
C PHE A 273 1.85 -11.72 9.80
N HIS A 274 2.84 -11.12 10.42
CA HIS A 274 3.39 -11.53 11.69
C HIS A 274 3.40 -10.38 12.68
N SER A 275 3.62 -10.68 13.93
CA SER A 275 3.81 -9.66 14.95
C SER A 275 5.09 -8.86 14.70
N PRO A 276 5.02 -7.52 14.61
CA PRO A 276 6.21 -6.70 14.36
C PRO A 276 7.06 -6.45 15.60
N THR A 277 6.54 -6.74 16.78
CA THR A 277 7.20 -6.56 18.09
C THR A 277 6.57 -7.48 19.12
N ASP A 278 7.14 -7.54 20.31
CA ASP A 278 6.47 -8.11 21.48
C ASP A 278 5.42 -7.11 21.97
N TRP A 279 4.16 -7.49 21.95
CA TRP A 279 3.05 -6.65 22.36
C TRP A 279 1.85 -7.47 22.81
N ARG A 280 0.89 -6.79 23.37
CA ARG A 280 -0.34 -7.38 23.87
C ARG A 280 -1.52 -6.77 23.14
N VAL A 281 -2.26 -7.60 22.40
CA VAL A 281 -3.47 -7.20 21.71
C VAL A 281 -4.64 -7.20 22.68
N SER A 282 -5.22 -6.07 22.91
CA SER A 282 -6.37 -5.89 23.81
C SER A 282 -7.69 -5.81 23.04
N HIS A 283 -7.68 -5.20 21.87
CA HIS A 283 -8.87 -4.91 21.09
C HIS A 283 -8.72 -5.21 19.59
N ARG A 284 -9.83 -5.60 19.00
CA ARG A 284 -10.00 -5.65 17.55
C ARG A 284 -11.18 -4.76 17.14
N ARG A 285 -10.96 -3.88 16.18
CA ARG A 285 -12.02 -3.13 15.51
C ARG A 285 -12.05 -3.48 14.02
N HIS A 286 -13.17 -4.00 13.57
CA HIS A 286 -13.40 -4.32 12.16
C HIS A 286 -14.28 -3.26 11.53
N PHE A 287 -13.79 -2.61 10.50
CA PHE A 287 -14.55 -1.68 9.66
C PHE A 287 -14.93 -2.37 8.36
N PRO A 288 -16.19 -2.76 8.17
CA PRO A 288 -16.68 -3.19 6.88
C PRO A 288 -16.61 -2.03 5.89
N GLY A 289 -16.07 -2.27 4.70
CA GLY A 289 -15.85 -1.19 3.75
C GLY A 289 -15.81 -1.64 2.29
N SER A 290 -15.39 -0.76 1.41
CA SER A 290 -15.11 -1.08 0.02
C SER A 290 -13.87 -1.95 -0.09
N LEU A 291 -13.68 -2.58 -1.25
CA LEU A 291 -12.44 -3.30 -1.59
C LEU A 291 -11.85 -2.66 -2.86
N MET A 292 -11.44 -1.41 -2.74
CA MET A 292 -10.79 -0.67 -3.82
C MET A 292 -9.31 -1.03 -3.88
N SER A 293 -8.71 -0.95 -5.07
CA SER A 293 -7.30 -1.27 -5.24
C SER A 293 -6.39 -0.34 -4.44
N VAL A 294 -5.52 -0.91 -3.65
CA VAL A 294 -4.48 -0.21 -2.87
C VAL A 294 -3.15 -0.08 -3.62
N ASN A 295 -3.12 -0.45 -4.91
CA ASN A 295 -1.95 -0.23 -5.75
C ASN A 295 -1.50 1.24 -5.63
N PRO A 296 -0.20 1.53 -5.45
CA PRO A 296 0.29 2.90 -5.24
C PRO A 296 -0.12 3.90 -6.31
N GLY A 297 -0.30 3.44 -7.55
CA GLY A 297 -0.79 4.28 -8.65
C GLY A 297 -2.23 4.76 -8.46
N VAL A 298 -3.08 3.98 -7.76
CA VAL A 298 -4.47 4.32 -7.46
C VAL A 298 -4.59 5.07 -6.17
N ALA A 299 -3.83 4.64 -5.17
CA ALA A 299 -3.82 5.25 -3.86
C ALA A 299 -3.49 6.76 -3.91
N ARG A 300 -2.77 7.20 -4.95
CA ARG A 300 -2.49 8.63 -5.19
C ARG A 300 -3.71 9.45 -5.64
N TRP A 301 -4.75 8.79 -6.16
CA TRP A 301 -5.91 9.50 -6.74
C TRP A 301 -7.11 9.52 -5.82
N ILE A 302 -7.16 8.63 -4.84
CA ILE A 302 -8.31 8.49 -3.94
C ILE A 302 -7.87 8.93 -2.55
N LYS A 303 -8.38 10.08 -2.13
CA LYS A 303 -8.21 10.54 -0.75
C LYS A 303 -8.87 9.56 0.20
N GLU A 304 -8.25 9.34 1.34
CA GLU A 304 -8.77 8.48 2.41
C GLU A 304 -9.10 7.04 1.96
N LEU A 305 -8.37 6.53 0.96
CA LEU A 305 -8.61 5.19 0.40
C LEU A 305 -8.64 4.12 1.49
N PHE A 306 -7.70 4.18 2.43
CA PHE A 306 -7.59 3.19 3.49
C PHE A 306 -8.73 3.31 4.51
N CYS A 307 -9.31 4.49 4.71
CA CYS A 307 -10.50 4.68 5.52
C CYS A 307 -11.78 4.16 4.83
N HIS A 308 -11.82 4.18 3.51
CA HIS A 308 -12.95 3.64 2.74
C HIS A 308 -12.91 2.12 2.59
N ASN A 309 -11.72 1.52 2.59
CA ASN A 309 -11.56 0.09 2.42
C ASN A 309 -11.85 -0.66 3.72
N GLU A 310 -12.36 -1.89 3.55
CA GLU A 310 -12.51 -2.82 4.66
C GLU A 310 -11.17 -3.05 5.33
N ARG A 311 -11.14 -2.93 6.66
CA ARG A 311 -9.93 -3.06 7.45
C ARG A 311 -10.18 -3.64 8.83
N VAL A 312 -9.17 -4.28 9.35
CA VAL A 312 -9.16 -4.84 10.70
C VAL A 312 -8.02 -4.16 11.46
N VAL A 313 -8.38 -3.40 12.47
CA VAL A 313 -7.45 -2.73 13.39
C VAL A 313 -7.29 -3.63 14.61
N LEU A 314 -6.09 -4.06 14.89
CA LEU A 314 -5.70 -4.65 16.17
C LEU A 314 -5.01 -3.55 16.97
N ALA A 315 -5.46 -3.33 18.19
CA ALA A 315 -4.91 -2.32 19.10
C ALA A 315 -4.55 -2.95 20.43
N GLY A 316 -3.56 -2.38 21.08
CA GLY A 316 -3.07 -2.81 22.38
C GLY A 316 -1.81 -2.08 22.77
N ASP A 317 -0.96 -2.72 23.57
CA ASP A 317 0.19 -2.08 24.19
C ASP A 317 1.47 -2.89 23.96
N TRP A 318 2.56 -2.18 23.74
CA TRP A 318 3.91 -2.72 23.74
C TRP A 318 4.77 -2.01 24.79
N THR A 319 6.05 -2.33 24.86
CA THR A 319 6.97 -1.76 25.89
C THR A 319 6.93 -0.25 25.98
N HIS A 320 6.68 0.46 24.85
CA HIS A 320 6.72 1.92 24.81
C HIS A 320 5.34 2.59 24.83
N GLY A 321 4.24 1.86 25.01
CA GLY A 321 2.89 2.39 25.09
C GLY A 321 1.96 1.84 24.03
N PHE A 322 1.18 2.68 23.34
CA PHE A 322 0.20 2.26 22.34
C PHE A 322 0.84 1.59 21.14
N PHE A 323 0.24 0.49 20.69
CA PHE A 323 0.63 -0.20 19.44
C PHE A 323 -0.60 -0.66 18.67
N SER A 324 -0.61 -0.40 17.36
CA SER A 324 -1.65 -0.93 16.48
C SER A 324 -1.08 -1.47 15.17
N LEU A 325 -1.67 -2.59 14.73
CA LEU A 325 -1.48 -3.18 13.41
C LEU A 325 -2.81 -3.23 12.69
N THR A 326 -2.90 -2.56 11.56
CA THR A 326 -4.10 -2.55 10.73
C THR A 326 -3.89 -3.31 9.43
N ALA A 327 -4.69 -4.35 9.22
CA ALA A 327 -4.77 -5.07 7.97
C ALA A 327 -5.84 -4.43 7.07
N VAL A 328 -5.44 -3.83 5.93
CA VAL A 328 -6.34 -3.15 4.99
C VAL A 328 -6.60 -4.02 3.78
N GLY A 329 -7.86 -4.34 3.52
CA GLY A 329 -8.30 -5.10 2.36
C GLY A 329 -8.22 -4.30 1.06
N ALA A 330 -8.14 -5.00 -0.06
CA ALA A 330 -8.08 -4.42 -1.39
C ALA A 330 -8.94 -5.18 -2.40
N THR A 331 -8.96 -4.73 -3.66
CA THR A 331 -9.63 -5.46 -4.74
C THR A 331 -9.08 -6.87 -4.84
N ASN A 332 -9.98 -7.83 -5.02
CA ASN A 332 -9.70 -9.26 -5.05
C ASN A 332 -9.36 -9.89 -3.69
N VAL A 333 -9.36 -9.12 -2.59
CA VAL A 333 -9.22 -9.69 -1.24
C VAL A 333 -10.50 -10.45 -0.91
N GLY A 334 -10.38 -11.76 -0.74
CA GLY A 334 -11.48 -12.62 -0.34
C GLY A 334 -11.81 -12.46 1.14
N SER A 335 -10.79 -12.38 1.98
CA SER A 335 -10.91 -12.21 3.43
C SER A 335 -9.59 -11.78 4.07
N ILE A 336 -9.71 -11.21 5.27
CA ILE A 336 -8.63 -11.00 6.23
C ILE A 336 -8.88 -12.00 7.36
N ARG A 337 -7.89 -12.77 7.74
CA ARG A 337 -7.96 -13.73 8.84
C ARG A 337 -6.93 -13.41 9.90
N ILE A 338 -7.37 -13.39 11.15
CA ILE A 338 -6.53 -13.32 12.34
C ILE A 338 -6.59 -14.69 13.02
N TYR A 339 -5.43 -15.28 13.33
CA TYR A 339 -5.41 -16.70 13.75
C TYR A 339 -5.99 -16.96 15.13
N PHE A 340 -5.91 -15.96 16.02
CA PHE A 340 -6.48 -16.08 17.37
C PHE A 340 -7.92 -15.54 17.46
N ASP A 341 -8.50 -15.05 16.34
CA ASP A 341 -9.85 -14.46 16.32
C ASP A 341 -10.75 -15.23 15.34
N ASN A 342 -11.49 -16.19 15.88
CA ASN A 342 -12.40 -17.01 15.09
C ASN A 342 -13.74 -16.31 14.78
N ASP A 343 -14.07 -15.23 15.51
CA ASP A 343 -15.32 -14.48 15.34
C ASP A 343 -15.23 -13.43 14.24
N LEU A 344 -14.04 -13.18 13.74
CA LEU A 344 -13.82 -12.21 12.68
C LEU A 344 -14.31 -12.73 11.32
N HIS A 345 -15.35 -12.09 10.80
CA HIS A 345 -15.89 -12.37 9.47
C HIS A 345 -15.80 -11.14 8.58
N THR A 346 -14.87 -11.15 7.63
CA THR A 346 -14.65 -10.06 6.67
C THR A 346 -15.32 -10.34 5.32
N ASN A 347 -15.48 -9.30 4.51
CA ASN A 347 -16.12 -9.34 3.19
C ASN A 347 -17.54 -9.93 3.18
N SER A 348 -18.29 -9.73 4.27
CA SER A 348 -19.68 -10.19 4.40
C SER A 348 -20.60 -9.57 3.35
N PRO A 349 -21.61 -10.31 2.84
CA PRO A 349 -22.54 -9.79 1.82
C PRO A 349 -23.31 -8.55 2.27
N ARG A 350 -23.74 -8.55 3.51
CA ARG A 350 -24.48 -7.45 4.13
C ARG A 350 -23.59 -6.73 5.13
N TYR A 351 -23.50 -5.42 5.00
CA TYR A 351 -22.79 -4.57 5.94
C TYR A 351 -23.42 -3.18 5.95
N MET A 352 -23.29 -2.47 7.04
CA MET A 352 -23.71 -1.07 7.16
C MET A 352 -22.50 -0.20 6.86
N LYS A 353 -22.63 0.71 5.90
CA LYS A 353 -21.55 1.63 5.54
C LYS A 353 -21.29 2.59 6.70
N GLY A 354 -20.02 2.73 7.07
CA GLY A 354 -19.60 3.59 8.17
C GLY A 354 -19.73 2.98 9.57
N SER A 355 -20.24 1.73 9.67
CA SER A 355 -20.22 1.00 10.94
C SER A 355 -18.85 0.37 11.21
N TYR A 356 -18.64 0.00 12.46
CA TYR A 356 -17.55 -0.85 12.89
C TYR A 356 -18.03 -1.85 13.93
N ASN A 357 -17.29 -2.94 14.09
CA ASN A 357 -17.55 -3.97 15.07
C ASN A 357 -16.32 -4.11 15.98
N ASP A 358 -16.52 -3.84 17.25
CA ASP A 358 -15.50 -3.98 18.27
C ASP A 358 -15.54 -5.35 18.92
N PHE A 359 -14.39 -5.85 19.28
CA PHE A 359 -14.22 -7.06 20.07
C PHE A 359 -13.07 -6.85 21.04
N SER A 360 -13.33 -7.10 22.33
CA SER A 360 -12.31 -7.04 23.39
C SER A 360 -11.76 -8.45 23.65
N PHE A 361 -10.44 -8.58 23.61
CA PHE A 361 -9.74 -9.79 24.03
C PHE A 361 -9.50 -9.84 25.52
N ILE A 362 -9.76 -8.70 26.21
CA ILE A 362 -9.74 -8.62 27.66
C ILE A 362 -11.06 -9.16 28.19
N THR A 363 -11.00 -10.19 29.01
CA THR A 363 -12.16 -10.81 29.67
C THR A 363 -11.89 -10.93 31.16
N ASN A 364 -12.95 -11.21 31.96
CA ASN A 364 -12.78 -11.45 33.38
C ASN A 364 -11.76 -12.55 33.71
N ASN A 365 -11.63 -13.56 32.82
CA ASN A 365 -10.68 -14.66 32.95
C ASN A 365 -9.33 -14.38 32.29
N ASN A 366 -9.24 -13.41 31.37
CA ASN A 366 -8.02 -13.00 30.69
C ASN A 366 -7.90 -11.48 30.69
N LYS A 367 -7.44 -10.93 31.81
CA LYS A 367 -7.22 -9.49 31.99
C LYS A 367 -6.08 -8.93 31.13
N GLY A 368 -5.31 -9.81 30.49
CA GLY A 368 -4.10 -9.45 29.74
C GLY A 368 -4.30 -9.32 28.25
N GLY A 369 -5.45 -9.70 27.68
CA GLY A 369 -5.58 -9.81 26.22
C GLY A 369 -4.73 -10.93 25.61
N VAL A 370 -4.38 -10.85 24.32
CA VAL A 370 -3.57 -11.81 23.60
C VAL A 370 -2.14 -11.34 23.51
N THR A 371 -1.22 -12.05 24.15
CA THR A 371 0.22 -11.75 24.04
C THR A 371 0.77 -12.31 22.74
N MET A 372 1.47 -11.48 22.00
CA MET A 372 2.13 -11.81 20.73
C MET A 372 3.62 -11.57 20.85
N GLN A 373 4.42 -12.55 20.45
CA GLN A 373 5.87 -12.41 20.37
C GLN A 373 6.30 -11.85 19.02
N LYS A 374 7.40 -11.11 18.98
CA LYS A 374 8.00 -10.59 17.75
C LYS A 374 8.27 -11.72 16.76
N GLY A 375 7.74 -11.60 15.53
CA GLY A 375 7.85 -12.61 14.50
C GLY A 375 6.77 -13.71 14.55
N GLU A 376 5.96 -13.77 15.59
CA GLU A 376 4.88 -14.75 15.70
C GLU A 376 3.82 -14.55 14.60
N HIS A 377 3.27 -15.65 14.11
CA HIS A 377 2.31 -15.66 13.02
C HIS A 377 0.96 -15.10 13.48
N LEU A 378 0.58 -13.94 12.94
CA LEU A 378 -0.60 -13.20 13.40
C LEU A 378 -1.82 -13.45 12.51
N GLY A 379 -1.63 -13.44 11.21
CA GLY A 379 -2.75 -13.59 10.28
C GLY A 379 -2.36 -13.74 8.82
N GLU A 380 -3.38 -13.75 7.96
CA GLU A 380 -3.20 -13.90 6.52
C GLU A 380 -4.23 -13.10 5.72
N PHE A 381 -3.83 -12.71 4.52
CA PHE A 381 -4.74 -12.17 3.52
C PHE A 381 -5.08 -13.21 2.47
N ASN A 382 -6.33 -13.30 2.12
CA ASN A 382 -6.77 -14.09 0.98
C ASN A 382 -6.84 -13.18 -0.26
N LEU A 383 -5.67 -12.87 -0.83
CA LEU A 383 -5.37 -11.96 -1.95
C LEU A 383 -5.28 -10.46 -1.58
N GLY A 384 -4.17 -9.82 -1.96
CA GLY A 384 -3.84 -8.38 -2.10
C GLY A 384 -4.15 -7.42 -0.94
N SER A 385 -3.15 -6.64 -0.45
CA SER A 385 -3.37 -5.93 0.80
C SER A 385 -2.32 -4.87 1.15
N THR A 386 -2.56 -4.18 2.25
CA THR A 386 -1.65 -3.23 2.86
C THR A 386 -1.67 -3.44 4.38
N ILE A 387 -0.51 -3.40 5.01
CA ILE A 387 -0.38 -3.31 6.46
C ILE A 387 -0.06 -1.87 6.82
N VAL A 388 -0.74 -1.35 7.82
CA VAL A 388 -0.43 -0.05 8.43
C VAL A 388 -0.12 -0.27 9.90
N LEU A 389 1.07 0.14 10.31
CA LEU A 389 1.47 0.21 11.71
C LEU A 389 1.29 1.64 12.20
N ILE A 390 0.71 1.81 13.37
CA ILE A 390 0.66 3.07 14.11
C ILE A 390 1.01 2.74 15.55
N PHE A 391 2.06 3.36 16.07
CA PHE A 391 2.57 3.02 17.40
C PHE A 391 3.23 4.21 18.07
N GLU A 392 3.19 4.20 19.38
CA GLU A 392 3.88 5.12 20.25
C GLU A 392 5.33 4.67 20.44
N ALA A 393 6.28 5.58 20.37
CA ALA A 393 7.68 5.32 20.68
C ALA A 393 8.37 6.62 21.16
N PRO A 394 9.52 6.51 21.87
CA PRO A 394 10.33 7.66 22.24
C PRO A 394 10.72 8.54 21.04
N LYS A 395 10.96 9.82 21.28
CA LYS A 395 11.27 10.81 20.23
C LYS A 395 12.57 10.54 19.49
N ASP A 396 13.46 9.74 20.04
CA ASP A 396 14.72 9.26 19.46
C ASP A 396 14.54 8.01 18.56
N PHE A 397 13.34 7.45 18.52
CA PHE A 397 13.04 6.34 17.59
C PHE A 397 13.35 6.75 16.14
N THR A 398 14.10 5.92 15.45
CA THR A 398 14.52 6.14 14.06
C THR A 398 14.13 4.96 13.18
N PHE A 399 13.59 5.27 12.00
CA PHE A 399 13.35 4.27 10.98
C PHE A 399 14.62 3.97 10.18
N ASN A 400 14.93 2.70 10.03
CA ASN A 400 16.01 2.22 9.15
C ASN A 400 15.48 1.90 7.74
N LEU A 401 14.77 2.84 7.13
CA LEU A 401 14.01 2.65 5.90
C LEU A 401 14.30 3.73 4.86
N LYS A 402 14.05 3.36 3.59
CA LYS A 402 14.00 4.30 2.47
C LYS A 402 12.62 4.27 1.82
N PRO A 403 12.03 5.42 1.47
CA PRO A 403 10.75 5.43 0.77
C PRO A 403 10.80 4.62 -0.52
N GLY A 404 9.83 3.73 -0.70
CA GLY A 404 9.73 2.90 -1.88
C GLY A 404 10.64 1.67 -1.91
N GLN A 405 11.42 1.39 -0.85
CA GLN A 405 12.21 0.16 -0.77
C GLN A 405 11.30 -1.06 -0.66
N LYS A 406 11.78 -2.20 -1.15
CA LYS A 406 11.22 -3.51 -0.83
C LYS A 406 11.75 -3.92 0.54
N ILE A 407 10.87 -4.53 1.32
CA ILE A 407 11.18 -5.08 2.63
C ILE A 407 10.61 -6.47 2.73
N ARG A 408 11.21 -7.32 3.55
CA ARG A 408 10.77 -8.68 3.82
C ARG A 408 10.32 -8.79 5.27
N PHE A 409 9.42 -9.73 5.53
CA PHE A 409 9.08 -10.10 6.89
C PHE A 409 10.35 -10.40 7.70
N GLY A 410 10.41 -9.92 8.92
CA GLY A 410 11.54 -10.11 9.82
C GLY A 410 12.68 -9.10 9.70
N GLU A 411 12.74 -8.32 8.60
CA GLU A 411 13.75 -7.25 8.46
C GLU A 411 13.44 -6.06 9.38
N ALA A 412 14.49 -5.37 9.84
CA ALA A 412 14.37 -4.22 10.72
C ALA A 412 13.57 -3.08 10.10
N LEU A 413 12.58 -2.55 10.84
CA LEU A 413 11.88 -1.30 10.50
C LEU A 413 12.52 -0.10 11.18
N GLY A 414 12.87 -0.24 12.44
CA GLY A 414 13.47 0.83 13.22
C GLY A 414 13.84 0.40 14.64
N SER A 415 14.55 1.28 15.31
CA SER A 415 15.02 1.13 16.70
C SER A 415 15.10 2.46 17.42
N ILE A 416 15.23 2.36 18.71
CA ILE A 416 15.54 3.44 19.64
C ILE A 416 17.06 3.48 19.79
#